data_d07d2ff8fda726ad8568d9362ca58d7b
#
_entry.id   d07d2ff8fda726ad8568d9362ca58d7b
#
_cell.length_a   1.000
_cell.length_b   1.000
_cell.length_c   1.000
_cell.angle_alpha   90.00
_cell.angle_beta   90.00
_cell.angle_gamma   90.00
#
_symmetry.space_group_name_H-M   'P 1'
#
loop_
_entity.id
_entity.type
_entity.pdbx_description
1 polymer ?
#
loop_
_entity_poly.entity_id
_entity_poly.type
_entity_poly.pdbx_seq_one_letter_code
_entity_poly.pdbx_strand_id
1 'polypeptide(L)'
;ALMTWPVQTAEKPKKSKPGVRFDPVVKNIEGWTVHVDPAMLKGEHAEAGASALDMLANHLQRIAIFMPEKQLKTMRTLEIWIEHHHPTLGNMQYHPGARWLSDHGHDARLLKMVHIPRAGALLSRQQILKHPAVILHELAHSYHDQILGFDHPKVKDAYDRAMAAGKYKEVLLYTGRTVKHYGTTNEKEFFAEGTEAYFYRNDFYPFVAAELEIYDPFFFEVLKEIWGKL
;
A
#
# COMPACT_ATOMS: atom_id res chain seq x y z
N ALA A 1 -11.91 -60.84 0.06
CA ALA A 1 -11.27 -60.04 1.08
C ALA A 1 -11.12 -58.62 0.50
N LEU A 2 -11.92 -57.65 0.98
CA LEU A 2 -11.83 -56.25 0.59
C LEU A 2 -10.78 -55.59 1.52
N MET A 3 -9.67 -55.16 0.93
CA MET A 3 -8.66 -54.37 1.64
C MET A 3 -9.17 -52.93 1.77
N THR A 4 -9.45 -52.52 3.00
CA THR A 4 -9.74 -51.12 3.35
C THR A 4 -8.42 -50.39 3.63
N TRP A 5 -8.11 -49.39 2.85
CA TRP A 5 -6.99 -48.46 3.09
C TRP A 5 -7.38 -47.49 4.23
N PRO A 6 -6.50 -47.18 5.19
CA PRO A 6 -6.80 -46.18 6.20
C PRO A 6 -6.81 -44.78 5.53
N VAL A 7 -7.90 -44.06 5.70
CA VAL A 7 -7.99 -42.64 5.36
C VAL A 7 -7.08 -41.88 6.31
N GLN A 8 -5.94 -41.39 5.79
CA GLN A 8 -5.10 -40.45 6.52
C GLN A 8 -5.87 -39.13 6.65
N THR A 9 -6.32 -38.83 7.84
CA THR A 9 -6.83 -37.49 8.18
C THR A 9 -5.66 -36.52 8.11
N ALA A 10 -5.71 -35.62 7.12
CA ALA A 10 -4.75 -34.54 7.00
C ALA A 10 -4.81 -33.68 8.30
N GLU A 11 -3.75 -33.72 9.08
CA GLU A 11 -3.58 -32.79 10.22
C GLU A 11 -3.67 -31.35 9.70
N LYS A 12 -4.58 -30.57 10.29
CA LYS A 12 -4.62 -29.12 10.05
C LYS A 12 -3.25 -28.53 10.40
N PRO A 13 -2.67 -27.67 9.52
CA PRO A 13 -1.37 -27.09 9.81
C PRO A 13 -1.40 -26.40 11.18
N LYS A 14 -0.46 -26.77 12.06
CA LYS A 14 -0.28 -26.15 13.37
C LYS A 14 -0.07 -24.65 13.13
N LYS A 15 -0.90 -23.80 13.75
CA LYS A 15 -0.72 -22.33 13.72
C LYS A 15 0.70 -22.02 14.19
N SER A 16 1.53 -21.51 13.30
CA SER A 16 2.85 -21.02 13.66
C SER A 16 2.70 -19.86 14.65
N LYS A 17 3.53 -19.79 15.69
CA LYS A 17 3.60 -18.60 16.54
C LYS A 17 4.02 -17.43 15.63
N PRO A 18 3.40 -16.23 15.76
CA PRO A 18 3.81 -15.07 14.97
C PRO A 18 5.32 -14.85 15.17
N GLY A 19 6.09 -14.98 14.10
CA GLY A 19 7.54 -14.98 14.16
C GLY A 19 8.08 -13.57 14.29
N VAL A 20 8.38 -13.16 15.53
CA VAL A 20 9.25 -11.99 15.75
C VAL A 20 10.61 -12.31 15.16
N ARG A 21 11.03 -11.57 14.13
CA ARG A 21 12.30 -11.81 13.41
C ARG A 21 13.42 -10.89 13.88
N PHE A 22 13.10 -9.69 14.29
CA PHE A 22 14.03 -8.69 14.83
C PHE A 22 13.26 -7.64 15.64
N ASP A 23 13.97 -6.86 16.43
CA ASP A 23 13.44 -5.64 17.02
C ASP A 23 13.86 -4.45 16.16
N PRO A 24 12.88 -3.66 15.64
CA PRO A 24 13.17 -2.57 14.74
C PRO A 24 13.86 -1.40 15.46
N VAL A 25 14.70 -0.69 14.73
CA VAL A 25 15.18 0.63 15.13
C VAL A 25 14.17 1.68 14.65
N VAL A 26 13.58 2.40 15.57
CA VAL A 26 12.61 3.45 15.22
C VAL A 26 13.36 4.71 14.78
N LYS A 27 13.01 5.22 13.60
CA LYS A 27 13.53 6.47 13.04
C LYS A 27 12.39 7.41 12.69
N ASN A 28 12.64 8.72 12.74
CA ASN A 28 11.79 9.71 12.12
C ASN A 28 12.36 10.02 10.72
N ILE A 29 11.53 9.80 9.67
CA ILE A 29 11.90 10.10 8.29
C ILE A 29 10.81 11.03 7.73
N GLU A 30 11.18 12.26 7.40
CA GLU A 30 10.28 13.30 6.87
C GLU A 30 9.02 13.55 7.74
N GLY A 31 9.10 13.25 9.03
CA GLY A 31 8.01 13.38 9.99
C GLY A 31 7.21 12.11 10.23
N TRP A 32 7.48 11.01 9.53
CA TRP A 32 6.87 9.70 9.79
C TRP A 32 7.68 8.86 10.76
N THR A 33 7.00 8.10 11.61
CA THR A 33 7.61 7.02 12.39
C THR A 33 7.86 5.82 11.50
N VAL A 34 9.13 5.43 11.37
CA VAL A 34 9.57 4.31 10.52
C VAL A 34 10.29 3.29 11.36
N HIS A 35 9.78 2.06 11.36
CA HIS A 35 10.37 0.89 12.02
C HIS A 35 11.33 0.20 11.04
N VAL A 36 12.62 0.36 11.28
CA VAL A 36 13.69 -0.07 10.35
C VAL A 36 14.33 -1.37 10.82
N ASP A 37 14.45 -2.34 9.93
CA ASP A 37 15.23 -3.56 10.15
C ASP A 37 16.69 -3.20 10.46
N PRO A 38 17.23 -3.64 11.63
CA PRO A 38 18.62 -3.38 11.99
C PRO A 38 19.66 -3.84 10.96
N ALA A 39 19.34 -4.86 10.15
CA ALA A 39 20.21 -5.33 9.08
C ALA A 39 20.48 -4.26 8.01
N MET A 40 19.57 -3.29 7.84
CA MET A 40 19.73 -2.16 6.93
C MET A 40 20.66 -1.06 7.45
N LEU A 41 21.05 -1.11 8.74
CA LEU A 41 21.78 -0.01 9.40
C LEU A 41 23.25 -0.34 9.65
N LYS A 42 23.64 -1.62 9.54
CA LYS A 42 25.00 -2.07 9.82
C LYS A 42 25.33 -3.36 9.06
N GLY A 43 26.63 -3.63 8.93
CA GLY A 43 27.14 -4.84 8.25
C GLY A 43 27.02 -4.76 6.73
N GLU A 44 26.94 -5.90 6.09
CA GLU A 44 26.97 -6.06 4.63
C GLU A 44 25.83 -5.37 3.87
N HIS A 45 24.70 -5.12 4.54
CA HIS A 45 23.53 -4.50 3.91
C HIS A 45 23.39 -2.99 4.18
N ALA A 46 24.33 -2.38 4.92
CA ALA A 46 24.21 -0.99 5.36
C ALA A 46 24.16 0.01 4.20
N GLU A 47 24.96 -0.17 3.16
CA GLU A 47 25.00 0.72 1.99
C GLU A 47 23.68 0.64 1.19
N ALA A 48 23.21 -0.57 0.90
CA ALA A 48 21.92 -0.77 0.23
C ALA A 48 20.75 -0.29 1.11
N GLY A 49 20.86 -0.49 2.42
CA GLY A 49 19.91 -0.02 3.40
C GLY A 49 19.81 1.51 3.43
N ALA A 50 20.93 2.21 3.44
CA ALA A 50 20.98 3.67 3.38
C ALA A 50 20.32 4.20 2.10
N SER A 51 20.69 3.64 0.94
CA SER A 51 20.10 4.01 -0.35
C SER A 51 18.57 3.80 -0.38
N ALA A 52 18.07 2.71 0.23
CA ALA A 52 16.62 2.45 0.30
C ALA A 52 15.90 3.43 1.25
N LEU A 53 16.53 3.82 2.37
CA LEU A 53 16.00 4.83 3.28
C LEU A 53 15.98 6.22 2.65
N ASP A 54 16.98 6.58 1.87
CA ASP A 54 17.02 7.82 1.09
C ASP A 54 15.91 7.85 0.03
N MET A 55 15.64 6.72 -0.63
CA MET A 55 14.52 6.62 -1.57
C MET A 55 13.17 6.70 -0.86
N LEU A 56 13.01 6.07 0.31
CA LEU A 56 11.81 6.24 1.13
C LEU A 56 11.62 7.70 1.53
N ALA A 57 12.68 8.37 1.99
CA ALA A 57 12.64 9.80 2.30
C ALA A 57 12.19 10.63 1.10
N ASN A 58 12.70 10.34 -0.10
CA ASN A 58 12.28 11.01 -1.34
C ASN A 58 10.77 10.83 -1.65
N HIS A 59 10.20 9.63 -1.43
CA HIS A 59 8.76 9.42 -1.54
C HIS A 59 7.99 10.26 -0.53
N LEU A 60 8.41 10.25 0.72
CA LEU A 60 7.74 10.97 1.82
C LEU A 60 7.85 12.49 1.67
N GLN A 61 8.99 13.01 1.20
CA GLN A 61 9.15 14.44 0.86
C GLN A 61 8.17 14.90 -0.20
N ARG A 62 8.01 14.11 -1.28
CA ARG A 62 7.02 14.43 -2.32
C ARG A 62 5.61 14.49 -1.74
N ILE A 63 5.23 13.51 -0.92
CA ILE A 63 3.93 13.51 -0.23
C ILE A 63 3.78 14.77 0.64
N ALA A 64 4.82 15.14 1.40
CA ALA A 64 4.80 16.33 2.24
C ALA A 64 4.67 17.64 1.45
N ILE A 65 5.18 17.69 0.21
CA ILE A 65 5.11 18.89 -0.63
C ILE A 65 3.72 19.08 -1.24
N PHE A 66 3.09 18.02 -1.75
CA PHE A 66 1.81 18.17 -2.46
C PHE A 66 0.58 18.02 -1.57
N MET A 67 0.71 17.42 -0.38
CA MET A 67 -0.43 17.18 0.50
C MET A 67 -0.76 18.42 1.35
N PRO A 68 -2.03 18.85 1.44
CA PRO A 68 -2.42 19.95 2.32
C PRO A 68 -2.05 19.68 3.78
N GLU A 69 -1.63 20.73 4.51
CA GLU A 69 -1.05 20.63 5.84
C GLU A 69 -1.91 19.85 6.85
N LYS A 70 -3.23 20.05 6.82
CA LYS A 70 -4.17 19.35 7.70
C LYS A 70 -4.11 17.83 7.48
N GLN A 71 -4.17 17.39 6.24
CA GLN A 71 -4.13 15.98 5.86
C GLN A 71 -2.73 15.39 6.10
N LEU A 72 -1.69 16.15 5.80
CA LEU A 72 -0.31 15.75 6.06
C LEU A 72 -0.04 15.49 7.55
N LYS A 73 -0.55 16.35 8.43
CA LYS A 73 -0.43 16.13 9.89
C LYS A 73 -1.04 14.80 10.30
N THR A 74 -2.20 14.46 9.76
CA THR A 74 -2.86 13.18 10.02
C THR A 74 -2.10 12.02 9.35
N MET A 75 -1.67 12.18 8.11
CA MET A 75 -0.92 11.16 7.36
C MET A 75 0.39 10.76 8.10
N ARG A 76 1.05 11.71 8.74
CA ARG A 76 2.26 11.47 9.54
C ARG A 76 2.05 10.66 10.82
N THR A 77 0.81 10.42 11.23
CA THR A 77 0.50 9.52 12.36
C THR A 77 0.48 8.04 11.95
N LEU A 78 0.48 7.76 10.64
CA LEU A 78 0.45 6.42 10.09
C LEU A 78 1.88 5.87 10.01
N GLU A 79 2.11 4.71 10.57
CA GLU A 79 3.45 4.18 10.75
C GLU A 79 3.88 3.27 9.60
N ILE A 80 5.19 3.23 9.34
CA ILE A 80 5.81 2.47 8.26
C ILE A 80 6.78 1.46 8.87
N TRP A 81 6.78 0.23 8.33
CA TRP A 81 7.73 -0.82 8.65
C TRP A 81 8.53 -1.19 7.41
N ILE A 82 9.85 -1.14 7.48
CA ILE A 82 10.72 -1.48 6.36
C ILE A 82 11.75 -2.54 6.74
N GLU A 83 11.89 -3.57 5.89
CA GLU A 83 12.79 -4.68 6.08
C GLU A 83 13.81 -4.78 4.94
N HIS A 84 15.01 -5.24 5.27
CA HIS A 84 15.97 -5.60 4.23
C HIS A 84 15.38 -6.67 3.30
N HIS A 85 14.91 -7.77 3.87
CA HIS A 85 14.29 -8.87 3.11
C HIS A 85 13.35 -9.71 3.97
N HIS A 86 12.06 -9.71 3.63
CA HIS A 86 11.09 -10.63 4.21
C HIS A 86 11.09 -11.96 3.46
N PRO A 87 11.12 -13.13 4.15
CA PRO A 87 11.29 -14.43 3.50
C PRO A 87 10.13 -14.83 2.58
N THR A 88 8.91 -14.40 2.89
CA THR A 88 7.69 -14.83 2.16
C THR A 88 6.92 -13.69 1.52
N LEU A 89 7.00 -12.44 2.04
CA LEU A 89 6.34 -11.28 1.47
C LEU A 89 7.25 -10.57 0.47
N GLY A 90 6.70 -10.16 -0.67
CA GLY A 90 7.44 -9.50 -1.73
C GLY A 90 6.92 -8.11 -2.09
N ASN A 91 5.61 -7.91 -1.97
CA ASN A 91 4.95 -6.66 -2.33
C ASN A 91 4.85 -5.73 -1.12
N MET A 92 4.97 -4.44 -1.36
CA MET A 92 4.59 -3.42 -0.38
C MET A 92 3.10 -3.55 -0.13
N GLN A 93 2.68 -3.37 1.12
CA GLN A 93 1.28 -3.59 1.50
C GLN A 93 0.96 -2.98 2.86
N TYR A 94 -0.28 -2.56 3.04
CA TYR A 94 -0.83 -2.21 4.33
C TYR A 94 -1.45 -3.43 5.02
N HIS A 95 -1.32 -3.55 6.35
CA HIS A 95 -1.84 -4.67 7.14
C HIS A 95 -3.05 -4.26 8.00
N PRO A 96 -4.29 -4.35 7.50
CA PRO A 96 -5.46 -3.90 8.24
C PRO A 96 -5.89 -4.82 9.38
N GLY A 97 -5.56 -6.13 9.33
CA GLY A 97 -6.17 -7.15 10.17
C GLY A 97 -5.21 -8.08 10.90
N ALA A 98 -5.35 -8.19 12.23
CA ALA A 98 -4.55 -9.07 13.08
C ALA A 98 -4.73 -10.55 12.72
N ARG A 99 -5.94 -10.95 12.31
CA ARG A 99 -6.24 -12.35 11.98
C ARG A 99 -5.41 -12.84 10.80
N TRP A 100 -5.31 -12.02 9.75
CA TRP A 100 -4.51 -12.38 8.58
C TRP A 100 -3.02 -12.59 8.95
N LEU A 101 -2.46 -11.68 9.75
CA LEU A 101 -1.08 -11.80 10.24
C LEU A 101 -0.88 -13.11 11.04
N SER A 102 -1.78 -13.40 11.97
CA SER A 102 -1.75 -14.62 12.77
C SER A 102 -1.88 -15.89 11.93
N ASP A 103 -2.84 -15.92 11.00
CA ASP A 103 -3.13 -17.10 10.18
C ASP A 103 -1.97 -17.43 9.22
N HIS A 104 -1.15 -16.43 8.83
CA HIS A 104 0.01 -16.58 7.96
C HIS A 104 1.36 -16.58 8.71
N GLY A 105 1.34 -16.53 10.06
CA GLY A 105 2.56 -16.59 10.87
C GLY A 105 3.45 -15.35 10.78
N HIS A 106 2.87 -14.18 10.46
CA HIS A 106 3.59 -12.91 10.42
C HIS A 106 3.66 -12.25 11.79
N ASP A 107 4.59 -11.30 11.93
CA ASP A 107 4.76 -10.52 13.15
C ASP A 107 3.50 -9.69 13.44
N ALA A 108 2.94 -9.86 14.64
CA ALA A 108 1.73 -9.14 15.04
C ALA A 108 1.92 -7.60 15.10
N ARG A 109 3.17 -7.15 15.24
CA ARG A 109 3.52 -5.70 15.26
C ARG A 109 3.33 -5.02 13.90
N LEU A 110 3.18 -5.78 12.81
CA LEU A 110 2.83 -5.25 11.48
C LEU A 110 1.38 -4.76 11.41
N LEU A 111 0.55 -5.03 12.42
CA LEU A 111 -0.84 -4.59 12.42
C LEU A 111 -0.94 -3.06 12.29
N LYS A 112 -1.74 -2.60 11.34
CA LYS A 112 -1.95 -1.18 11.01
C LYS A 112 -0.70 -0.45 10.48
N MET A 113 0.33 -1.19 10.04
CA MET A 113 1.52 -0.61 9.44
C MET A 113 1.51 -0.71 7.91
N VAL A 114 2.04 0.31 7.26
CA VAL A 114 2.51 0.21 5.87
C VAL A 114 3.81 -0.58 5.88
N HIS A 115 3.84 -1.71 5.20
CA HIS A 115 4.95 -2.63 5.21
C HIS A 115 5.70 -2.66 3.87
N ILE A 116 7.00 -2.38 3.93
CA ILE A 116 7.94 -2.50 2.83
C ILE A 116 8.81 -3.75 3.11
N PRO A 117 8.39 -4.95 2.62
CA PRO A 117 9.03 -6.20 3.01
C PRO A 117 10.39 -6.43 2.36
N ARG A 118 10.71 -5.67 1.32
CA ARG A 118 11.99 -5.74 0.59
C ARG A 118 12.45 -4.35 0.23
N ALA A 119 13.33 -3.77 1.05
CA ALA A 119 13.83 -2.41 0.86
C ALA A 119 14.41 -2.15 -0.54
N GLY A 120 15.09 -3.15 -1.13
CA GLY A 120 15.63 -3.07 -2.48
C GLY A 120 14.58 -2.85 -3.58
N ALA A 121 13.29 -3.14 -3.32
CA ALA A 121 12.22 -2.86 -4.27
C ALA A 121 12.05 -1.36 -4.53
N LEU A 122 12.32 -0.50 -3.54
CA LEU A 122 12.31 0.96 -3.69
C LEU A 122 13.35 1.46 -4.69
N LEU A 123 14.45 0.72 -4.88
CA LEU A 123 15.54 1.06 -5.80
C LEU A 123 15.37 0.42 -7.18
N SER A 124 14.35 -0.41 -7.36
CA SER A 124 14.10 -1.11 -8.62
C SER A 124 13.62 -0.14 -9.69
N ARG A 125 14.38 -0.05 -10.81
CA ARG A 125 13.98 0.72 -11.98
C ARG A 125 12.57 0.32 -12.46
N GLN A 126 12.28 -0.98 -12.47
CA GLN A 126 10.98 -1.49 -12.88
C GLN A 126 9.87 -0.99 -11.94
N GLN A 127 10.08 -1.04 -10.63
CA GLN A 127 9.11 -0.56 -9.65
C GLN A 127 8.87 0.94 -9.79
N ILE A 128 9.93 1.74 -9.93
CA ILE A 128 9.83 3.19 -10.08
C ILE A 128 9.05 3.57 -11.35
N LEU A 129 9.29 2.87 -12.46
CA LEU A 129 8.59 3.15 -13.72
C LEU A 129 7.14 2.70 -13.69
N LYS A 130 6.89 1.53 -13.07
CA LYS A 130 5.55 0.96 -12.95
C LYS A 130 4.69 1.75 -11.97
N HIS A 131 5.15 1.95 -10.76
CA HIS A 131 4.34 2.41 -9.63
C HIS A 131 5.09 3.48 -8.80
N PRO A 132 5.28 4.70 -9.37
CA PRO A 132 6.06 5.76 -8.73
C PRO A 132 5.40 6.32 -7.46
N ALA A 133 4.11 6.07 -7.26
CA ALA A 133 3.33 6.50 -6.11
C ALA A 133 3.08 5.40 -5.07
N VAL A 134 3.78 4.26 -5.13
CA VAL A 134 3.49 3.08 -4.29
C VAL A 134 3.42 3.39 -2.78
N ILE A 135 4.27 4.25 -2.26
CA ILE A 135 4.24 4.61 -0.83
C ILE A 135 2.98 5.44 -0.50
N LEU A 136 2.56 6.32 -1.41
CA LEU A 136 1.30 7.06 -1.28
C LEU A 136 0.10 6.11 -1.32
N HIS A 137 0.12 5.11 -2.20
CA HIS A 137 -0.90 4.07 -2.33
C HIS A 137 -1.11 3.33 -1.00
N GLU A 138 -0.03 2.81 -0.42
CA GLU A 138 -0.10 2.07 0.85
C GLU A 138 -0.49 2.96 2.04
N LEU A 139 -0.03 4.21 2.05
CA LEU A 139 -0.46 5.19 3.03
C LEU A 139 -1.93 5.58 2.84
N ALA A 140 -2.45 5.60 1.61
CA ALA A 140 -3.87 5.82 1.35
C ALA A 140 -4.74 4.68 1.90
N HIS A 141 -4.31 3.41 1.79
CA HIS A 141 -4.98 2.29 2.46
C HIS A 141 -4.99 2.46 3.98
N SER A 142 -3.85 2.84 4.55
CA SER A 142 -3.71 3.09 5.98
C SER A 142 -4.62 4.23 6.46
N TYR A 143 -4.70 5.32 5.69
CA TYR A 143 -5.58 6.46 5.95
C TYR A 143 -7.06 6.07 5.81
N HIS A 144 -7.40 5.33 4.77
CA HIS A 144 -8.76 4.84 4.54
C HIS A 144 -9.25 3.98 5.71
N ASP A 145 -8.42 3.06 6.22
CA ASP A 145 -8.79 2.20 7.34
C ASP A 145 -8.84 2.96 8.68
N GLN A 146 -7.77 3.68 9.02
CA GLN A 146 -7.58 4.19 10.38
C GLN A 146 -8.25 5.56 10.62
N ILE A 147 -8.46 6.35 9.57
CA ILE A 147 -8.97 7.72 9.68
C ILE A 147 -10.41 7.84 9.17
N LEU A 148 -10.70 7.25 8.01
CA LEU A 148 -12.03 7.34 7.40
C LEU A 148 -12.95 6.17 7.80
N GLY A 149 -12.39 4.99 8.04
CA GLY A 149 -13.09 3.71 8.06
C GLY A 149 -13.27 3.15 6.65
N PHE A 150 -13.02 1.84 6.47
CA PHE A 150 -13.16 1.18 5.16
C PHE A 150 -14.60 1.17 4.61
N ASP A 151 -15.57 1.44 5.46
CA ASP A 151 -16.99 1.58 5.12
C ASP A 151 -17.40 3.03 4.81
N HIS A 152 -16.44 3.93 4.58
CA HIS A 152 -16.71 5.34 4.30
C HIS A 152 -17.69 5.53 3.15
N PRO A 153 -18.88 6.12 3.40
CA PRO A 153 -20.02 6.02 2.48
C PRO A 153 -19.77 6.69 1.13
N LYS A 154 -19.01 7.80 1.09
CA LYS A 154 -18.72 8.50 -0.15
C LYS A 154 -17.73 7.75 -1.03
N VAL A 155 -16.73 7.09 -0.43
CA VAL A 155 -15.79 6.24 -1.18
C VAL A 155 -16.52 5.06 -1.78
N LYS A 156 -17.39 4.43 -0.97
CA LYS A 156 -18.22 3.32 -1.44
C LYS A 156 -19.18 3.74 -2.56
N ASP A 157 -19.87 4.88 -2.43
CA ASP A 157 -20.78 5.39 -3.46
C ASP A 157 -20.02 5.71 -4.77
N ALA A 158 -18.83 6.31 -4.68
CA ALA A 158 -17.99 6.56 -5.86
C ALA A 158 -17.60 5.26 -6.57
N TYR A 159 -17.16 4.26 -5.80
CA TYR A 159 -16.84 2.94 -6.33
C TYR A 159 -18.04 2.28 -7.00
N ASP A 160 -19.18 2.20 -6.33
CA ASP A 160 -20.40 1.56 -6.84
C ASP A 160 -20.87 2.23 -8.15
N ARG A 161 -20.85 3.56 -8.24
CA ARG A 161 -21.17 4.33 -9.45
C ARG A 161 -20.20 4.04 -10.59
N ALA A 162 -18.90 4.05 -10.32
CA ALA A 162 -17.89 3.75 -11.32
C ALA A 162 -18.02 2.33 -11.87
N MET A 163 -18.30 1.36 -11.01
CA MET A 163 -18.53 -0.03 -11.42
C MET A 163 -19.82 -0.18 -12.23
N ALA A 164 -20.92 0.46 -11.83
CA ALA A 164 -22.19 0.46 -12.58
C ALA A 164 -22.04 1.10 -13.96
N ALA A 165 -21.29 2.19 -14.06
CA ALA A 165 -21.01 2.87 -15.32
C ALA A 165 -20.06 2.10 -16.25
N GLY A 166 -19.32 1.11 -15.72
CA GLY A 166 -18.34 0.31 -16.47
C GLY A 166 -17.12 1.07 -16.98
N LYS A 167 -16.85 2.24 -16.45
CA LYS A 167 -15.79 3.15 -16.92
C LYS A 167 -14.39 2.53 -16.87
N TYR A 168 -14.09 1.76 -15.83
CA TYR A 168 -12.75 1.26 -15.52
C TYR A 168 -12.49 -0.16 -16.04
N LYS A 169 -13.36 -0.69 -16.94
CA LYS A 169 -13.21 -2.04 -17.49
C LYS A 169 -12.05 -2.15 -18.48
N GLU A 170 -11.84 -1.09 -19.25
CA GLU A 170 -10.80 -1.01 -20.28
C GLU A 170 -10.16 0.37 -20.24
N VAL A 171 -8.98 0.44 -19.65
CA VAL A 171 -8.20 1.67 -19.50
C VAL A 171 -6.77 1.46 -19.98
N LEU A 172 -6.11 2.56 -20.30
CA LEU A 172 -4.70 2.52 -20.68
C LEU A 172 -3.83 2.28 -19.44
N LEU A 173 -2.93 1.30 -19.51
CA LEU A 173 -1.85 1.09 -18.56
C LEU A 173 -0.63 1.95 -18.99
N TYR A 174 0.24 2.34 -18.08
CA TYR A 174 1.46 3.13 -18.36
C TYR A 174 2.35 2.53 -19.46
N THR A 175 2.23 1.24 -19.78
CA THR A 175 2.95 0.56 -20.86
C THR A 175 2.30 0.71 -22.23
N GLY A 176 1.15 1.40 -22.34
CA GLY A 176 0.38 1.54 -23.57
C GLY A 176 -0.62 0.41 -23.84
N ARG A 177 -0.71 -0.61 -23.01
CA ARG A 177 -1.71 -1.68 -23.15
C ARG A 177 -3.05 -1.26 -22.56
N THR A 178 -4.14 -1.71 -23.16
CA THR A 178 -5.49 -1.61 -22.57
C THR A 178 -5.73 -2.78 -21.64
N VAL A 179 -6.14 -2.48 -20.41
CA VAL A 179 -6.35 -3.46 -19.34
C VAL A 179 -7.52 -3.03 -18.44
N LYS A 180 -8.00 -3.93 -17.62
CA LYS A 180 -8.91 -3.61 -16.52
C LYS A 180 -8.13 -2.84 -15.44
N HIS A 181 -8.69 -1.74 -14.97
CA HIS A 181 -8.09 -0.91 -13.90
C HIS A 181 -8.03 -1.69 -12.58
N TYR A 182 -6.90 -1.61 -11.87
CA TYR A 182 -6.71 -2.34 -10.60
C TYR A 182 -7.69 -1.88 -9.51
N GLY A 183 -8.05 -0.61 -9.47
CA GLY A 183 -9.06 -0.06 -8.56
C GLY A 183 -10.46 -0.70 -8.67
N THR A 184 -10.74 -1.48 -9.73
CA THR A 184 -11.99 -2.24 -9.83
C THR A 184 -12.02 -3.49 -8.94
N THR A 185 -10.93 -3.81 -8.27
CA THR A 185 -10.82 -4.98 -7.38
C THR A 185 -11.75 -4.85 -6.17
N ASN A 186 -11.75 -3.69 -5.53
CA ASN A 186 -12.63 -3.29 -4.44
C ASN A 186 -12.52 -1.77 -4.19
N GLU A 187 -13.37 -1.25 -3.30
CA GLU A 187 -13.42 0.18 -2.95
C GLU A 187 -12.13 0.72 -2.31
N LYS A 188 -11.34 -0.15 -1.68
CA LYS A 188 -10.08 0.25 -1.03
C LYS A 188 -9.00 0.50 -2.07
N GLU A 189 -8.86 -0.41 -3.04
CA GLU A 189 -7.97 -0.23 -4.17
C GLU A 189 -8.41 0.97 -5.02
N PHE A 190 -9.72 1.15 -5.22
CA PHE A 190 -10.25 2.28 -5.96
C PHE A 190 -9.85 3.61 -5.32
N PHE A 191 -9.96 3.70 -3.99
CA PHE A 191 -9.55 4.91 -3.25
C PHE A 191 -8.03 5.16 -3.33
N ALA A 192 -7.21 4.11 -3.16
CA ALA A 192 -5.76 4.24 -3.20
C ALA A 192 -5.26 4.65 -4.60
N GLU A 193 -5.74 3.98 -5.66
CA GLU A 193 -5.46 4.32 -7.06
C GLU A 193 -5.90 5.76 -7.41
N GLY A 194 -7.11 6.15 -6.98
CA GLY A 194 -7.59 7.52 -7.18
C GLY A 194 -6.74 8.56 -6.45
N THR A 195 -6.23 8.23 -5.26
CA THR A 195 -5.33 9.09 -4.49
C THR A 195 -4.00 9.31 -5.24
N GLU A 196 -3.47 8.28 -5.88
CA GLU A 196 -2.27 8.41 -6.73
C GLU A 196 -2.50 9.37 -7.90
N ALA A 197 -3.61 9.18 -8.64
CA ALA A 197 -3.98 10.06 -9.75
C ALA A 197 -4.25 11.51 -9.28
N TYR A 198 -4.87 11.66 -8.11
CA TYR A 198 -5.20 12.97 -7.54
C TYR A 198 -3.96 13.79 -7.21
N PHE A 199 -2.95 13.19 -6.57
CA PHE A 199 -1.78 13.93 -6.09
C PHE A 199 -0.56 13.84 -6.98
N TYR A 200 -0.36 12.72 -7.69
CA TYR A 200 0.90 12.51 -8.39
C TYR A 200 0.72 11.80 -9.73
N ARG A 201 0.90 10.49 -9.78
CA ARG A 201 0.76 9.68 -10.98
C ARG A 201 0.35 8.25 -10.68
N ASN A 202 -0.77 7.84 -11.24
CA ASN A 202 -1.21 6.45 -11.27
C ASN A 202 -0.54 5.68 -12.44
N ASP A 203 -0.45 4.38 -12.36
CA ASP A 203 0.01 3.50 -13.46
C ASP A 203 -1.14 3.08 -14.41
N PHE A 204 -2.40 3.31 -14.05
CA PHE A 204 -3.59 3.16 -14.89
C PHE A 204 -4.22 4.53 -15.22
N TYR A 205 -4.80 4.64 -16.42
CA TYR A 205 -5.61 5.81 -16.75
C TYR A 205 -6.93 5.84 -15.94
N PRO A 206 -7.25 7.02 -15.39
CA PRO A 206 -6.60 8.34 -15.47
C PRO A 206 -5.29 8.41 -14.67
N PHE A 207 -4.25 8.94 -15.30
CA PHE A 207 -2.90 8.98 -14.71
C PHE A 207 -2.68 10.13 -13.75
N VAL A 208 -3.35 11.27 -13.97
CA VAL A 208 -3.17 12.50 -13.21
C VAL A 208 -4.50 13.19 -12.89
N ALA A 209 -4.48 14.13 -11.96
CA ALA A 209 -5.67 14.84 -11.46
C ALA A 209 -6.57 15.42 -12.56
N ALA A 210 -5.98 16.11 -13.56
CA ALA A 210 -6.75 16.73 -14.64
C ALA A 210 -7.49 15.70 -15.52
N GLU A 211 -6.89 14.53 -15.73
CA GLU A 211 -7.54 13.43 -16.45
C GLU A 211 -8.64 12.80 -15.59
N LEU A 212 -8.41 12.63 -14.28
CA LEU A 212 -9.38 12.10 -13.35
C LEU A 212 -10.61 13.00 -13.23
N GLU A 213 -10.42 14.32 -13.17
CA GLU A 213 -11.51 15.30 -13.12
C GLU A 213 -12.43 15.20 -14.35
N ILE A 214 -11.84 14.99 -15.53
CA ILE A 214 -12.61 14.83 -16.80
C ILE A 214 -13.25 13.45 -16.88
N TYR A 215 -12.50 12.40 -16.49
CA TYR A 215 -12.92 11.01 -16.67
C TYR A 215 -13.97 10.59 -15.66
N ASP A 216 -13.78 10.93 -14.38
CA ASP A 216 -14.69 10.63 -13.28
C ASP A 216 -14.85 11.83 -12.32
N PRO A 217 -15.60 12.86 -12.73
CA PRO A 217 -15.74 14.09 -11.95
C PRO A 217 -16.37 13.84 -10.58
N PHE A 218 -17.23 12.82 -10.44
CA PHE A 218 -17.82 12.48 -9.14
C PHE A 218 -16.76 11.97 -8.17
N PHE A 219 -15.93 11.03 -8.60
CA PHE A 219 -14.85 10.50 -7.77
C PHE A 219 -13.79 11.56 -7.47
N PHE A 220 -13.46 12.41 -8.45
CA PHE A 220 -12.56 13.56 -8.23
C PHE A 220 -13.04 14.47 -7.10
N GLU A 221 -14.34 14.84 -7.07
CA GLU A 221 -14.89 15.68 -6.00
C GLU A 221 -14.89 14.97 -4.64
N VAL A 222 -15.10 13.64 -4.59
CA VAL A 222 -14.97 12.85 -3.35
C VAL A 222 -13.53 12.91 -2.82
N LEU A 223 -12.53 12.74 -3.69
CA LEU A 223 -11.12 12.84 -3.31
C LEU A 223 -10.76 14.25 -2.83
N LYS A 224 -11.23 15.27 -3.54
CA LYS A 224 -11.03 16.69 -3.18
C LYS A 224 -11.64 17.02 -1.81
N GLU A 225 -12.79 16.45 -1.48
CA GLU A 225 -13.40 16.63 -0.16
C GLU A 225 -12.57 15.97 0.95
N ILE A 226 -12.02 14.79 0.68
CA ILE A 226 -11.22 14.03 1.66
C ILE A 226 -9.83 14.67 1.80
N TRP A 227 -9.16 14.90 0.70
CA TRP A 227 -7.75 15.31 0.66
C TRP A 227 -7.54 16.81 0.72
N GLY A 228 -8.57 17.60 0.46
CA GLY A 228 -8.43 19.05 0.28
C GLY A 228 -8.18 19.40 -1.18
N LYS A 229 -8.17 20.71 -1.46
CA LYS A 229 -7.92 21.24 -2.80
C LYS A 229 -6.42 21.16 -3.14
N LEU A 230 -6.11 20.77 -4.38
CA LEU A 230 -4.76 20.80 -4.94
C LEU A 230 -4.22 22.23 -5.09
#